data_b0d3c4199cc4349ceb845705b7abc4ed
#
_entry.id   b0d3c4199cc4349ceb845705b7abc4ed
#
_cell.length_a   1.000
_cell.length_b   1.000
_cell.length_c   1.000
_cell.angle_alpha   90.00
_cell.angle_beta   90.00
_cell.angle_gamma   90.00
#
_symmetry.space_group_name_H-M   'P 1'
#
loop_
_entity.id
_entity.type
_entity.pdbx_description
1 polymer ?
#
loop_
_entity_poly.entity_id
_entity_poly.type
_entity_poly.pdbx_seq_one_letter_code
_entity_poly.pdbx_strand_id
1 'polypeptide(L)'
;FSNGKGKYQDLELAILVDESSASSSEILAGALQDNDCGTMIGRRTLGKGLVQEQIPFSDGSAVRLTIARYYTPSGRSIQKPYDKGREAYNNDLINRFEHNEMFSADSIRFADSLKFQTVGGRTVYGGGGIMPDKFVPADTSDITPYLREVTGRNILYRFTIEYADRHRDELNNITSLQQLQAFFDKDPNLLEEFIRYAAKAGVAPKAAQIVNCLLYTSPS
;
A
#
# COMPACT_ATOMS: atom_id res chain seq x y z
N PHE A 1 14.14 -20.27 -15.64
CA PHE A 1 14.42 -21.51 -14.89
C PHE A 1 15.50 -21.23 -13.85
N SER A 2 15.27 -21.65 -12.59
CA SER A 2 16.28 -21.64 -11.54
C SER A 2 17.34 -22.73 -11.83
N ASN A 3 18.61 -22.43 -11.54
CA ASN A 3 19.68 -23.42 -11.65
C ASN A 3 19.87 -24.29 -10.39
N GLY A 4 19.00 -24.12 -9.39
CA GLY A 4 19.01 -24.87 -8.13
C GLY A 4 20.20 -24.59 -7.21
N LYS A 5 20.98 -23.51 -7.44
CA LYS A 5 22.21 -23.19 -6.69
C LYS A 5 22.02 -22.07 -5.66
N GLY A 6 20.78 -21.83 -5.20
CA GLY A 6 20.49 -20.82 -4.18
C GLY A 6 21.10 -21.18 -2.82
N LYS A 7 21.68 -20.18 -2.13
CA LYS A 7 22.28 -20.36 -0.78
C LYS A 7 21.26 -20.48 0.34
N TYR A 8 19.98 -20.13 0.08
CA TYR A 8 18.96 -19.94 1.09
C TYR A 8 17.70 -20.75 0.80
N GLN A 9 17.85 -21.92 0.18
CA GLN A 9 16.71 -22.76 -0.24
C GLN A 9 15.91 -23.32 0.94
N ASP A 10 16.58 -23.56 2.06
CA ASP A 10 15.98 -24.18 3.25
C ASP A 10 15.62 -23.17 4.36
N LEU A 11 15.62 -21.88 4.06
CA LEU A 11 15.21 -20.87 5.03
C LEU A 11 13.70 -20.85 5.20
N GLU A 12 13.27 -20.84 6.46
CA GLU A 12 11.90 -20.45 6.80
C GLU A 12 11.69 -18.96 6.52
N LEU A 13 10.71 -18.64 5.67
CA LEU A 13 10.44 -17.27 5.26
C LEU A 13 9.15 -16.76 5.90
N ALA A 14 9.23 -15.59 6.53
CA ALA A 14 8.08 -14.78 6.91
C ALA A 14 8.00 -13.56 5.99
N ILE A 15 6.90 -13.43 5.25
CA ILE A 15 6.69 -12.38 4.25
C ILE A 15 5.60 -11.43 4.76
N LEU A 16 5.98 -10.18 4.99
CA LEU A 16 5.04 -9.15 5.43
C LEU A 16 4.33 -8.56 4.22
N VAL A 17 3.01 -8.53 4.28
CA VAL A 17 2.14 -8.01 3.21
C VAL A 17 1.02 -7.16 3.78
N ASP A 18 0.59 -6.18 3.02
CA ASP A 18 -0.53 -5.32 3.36
C ASP A 18 -1.33 -4.90 2.12
N GLU A 19 -2.35 -4.09 2.30
CA GLU A 19 -3.23 -3.57 1.24
C GLU A 19 -2.52 -2.71 0.19
N SER A 20 -1.31 -2.24 0.48
CA SER A 20 -0.46 -1.47 -0.44
C SER A 20 0.50 -2.35 -1.23
N SER A 21 0.70 -3.58 -0.79
CA SER A 21 1.53 -4.56 -1.50
C SER A 21 0.88 -4.93 -2.83
N ALA A 22 1.59 -4.71 -3.95
CA ALA A 22 1.01 -4.80 -5.28
C ALA A 22 1.97 -5.36 -6.33
N SER A 23 1.40 -5.86 -7.44
CA SER A 23 2.13 -6.22 -8.67
C SER A 23 3.20 -7.28 -8.44
N SER A 24 4.50 -6.98 -8.69
CA SER A 24 5.60 -7.93 -8.53
C SER A 24 5.74 -8.48 -7.10
N SER A 25 5.42 -7.67 -6.09
CA SER A 25 5.38 -8.12 -4.70
C SER A 25 4.33 -9.21 -4.49
N GLU A 26 3.16 -9.08 -5.14
CA GLU A 26 2.10 -10.08 -5.07
C GLU A 26 2.46 -11.35 -5.85
N ILE A 27 3.17 -11.21 -6.98
CA ILE A 27 3.67 -12.35 -7.76
C ILE A 27 4.64 -13.17 -6.90
N LEU A 28 5.58 -12.50 -6.24
CA LEU A 28 6.56 -13.16 -5.36
C LEU A 28 5.86 -13.80 -4.15
N ALA A 29 5.00 -13.05 -3.45
CA ALA A 29 4.27 -13.55 -2.29
C ALA A 29 3.40 -14.75 -2.66
N GLY A 30 2.64 -14.67 -3.76
CA GLY A 30 1.80 -15.77 -4.24
C GLY A 30 2.60 -17.00 -4.65
N ALA A 31 3.75 -16.81 -5.30
CA ALA A 31 4.61 -17.93 -5.67
C ALA A 31 5.18 -18.66 -4.44
N LEU A 32 5.62 -17.92 -3.43
CA LEU A 32 6.14 -18.49 -2.18
C LEU A 32 5.03 -19.15 -1.35
N GLN A 33 3.85 -18.54 -1.28
CA GLN A 33 2.72 -19.11 -0.56
C GLN A 33 2.23 -20.41 -1.20
N ASP A 34 2.07 -20.44 -2.52
CA ASP A 34 1.51 -21.58 -3.24
C ASP A 34 2.48 -22.79 -3.30
N ASN A 35 3.78 -22.53 -3.20
CA ASN A 35 4.80 -23.59 -3.05
C ASN A 35 5.08 -23.97 -1.59
N ASP A 36 4.34 -23.41 -0.63
CA ASP A 36 4.55 -23.64 0.81
C ASP A 36 5.98 -23.29 1.29
N CYS A 37 6.63 -22.33 0.61
CA CYS A 37 7.99 -21.88 0.92
C CYS A 37 8.04 -20.69 1.88
N GLY A 38 6.91 -20.19 2.36
CA GLY A 38 6.87 -19.06 3.29
C GLY A 38 5.49 -18.82 3.89
N THR A 39 5.48 -18.14 5.02
CA THR A 39 4.25 -17.72 5.72
C THR A 39 3.98 -16.25 5.42
N MET A 40 2.82 -15.95 4.84
CA MET A 40 2.35 -14.58 4.59
C MET A 40 1.74 -14.02 5.88
N ILE A 41 2.19 -12.86 6.33
CA ILE A 41 1.74 -12.22 7.58
C ILE A 41 1.29 -10.80 7.27
N GLY A 42 0.13 -10.41 7.74
CA GLY A 42 -0.40 -9.07 7.58
C GLY A 42 -1.83 -9.00 7.08
N ARG A 43 -2.07 -8.25 5.99
CA ARG A 43 -3.40 -8.04 5.39
C ARG A 43 -3.41 -8.40 3.92
N ARG A 44 -4.61 -8.57 3.37
CA ARG A 44 -4.80 -8.88 1.94
C ARG A 44 -4.20 -7.80 1.05
N THR A 45 -3.44 -8.21 0.04
CA THR A 45 -2.76 -7.32 -0.90
C THR A 45 -3.72 -6.64 -1.88
N LEU A 46 -3.20 -5.75 -2.74
CA LEU A 46 -4.01 -4.89 -3.61
C LEU A 46 -4.81 -5.64 -4.68
N GLY A 47 -4.25 -6.69 -5.26
CA GLY A 47 -4.89 -7.42 -6.36
C GLY A 47 -4.55 -6.86 -7.76
N LYS A 48 -3.27 -6.61 -8.05
CA LYS A 48 -2.79 -6.14 -9.36
C LYS A 48 -1.90 -7.19 -10.02
N GLY A 49 -2.49 -8.02 -10.86
CA GLY A 49 -1.82 -9.15 -11.52
C GLY A 49 -1.93 -9.12 -13.05
N LEU A 50 -1.77 -7.96 -13.69
CA LEU A 50 -1.81 -7.79 -15.14
C LEU A 50 -0.43 -7.63 -15.74
N VAL A 51 -0.19 -8.24 -16.90
CA VAL A 51 0.95 -7.98 -17.76
C VAL A 51 0.54 -6.91 -18.77
N GLN A 52 1.32 -5.84 -18.84
CA GLN A 52 1.08 -4.75 -19.77
C GLN A 52 2.30 -4.56 -20.67
N GLU A 53 2.04 -4.29 -21.94
CA GLU A 53 3.03 -3.95 -22.94
C GLU A 53 2.81 -2.53 -23.46
N GLN A 54 3.89 -1.81 -23.68
CA GLN A 54 3.87 -0.48 -24.26
C GLN A 54 4.20 -0.56 -25.74
N ILE A 55 3.25 -0.14 -26.56
CA ILE A 55 3.39 -0.10 -28.02
C ILE A 55 3.65 1.35 -28.42
N PRO A 56 4.87 1.69 -28.90
CA PRO A 56 5.20 3.04 -29.35
C PRO A 56 4.60 3.33 -30.73
N PHE A 57 4.24 4.58 -30.97
CA PHE A 57 3.84 5.10 -32.27
C PHE A 57 4.95 5.95 -32.91
N SER A 58 4.83 6.19 -34.22
CA SER A 58 5.85 6.92 -35.03
C SER A 58 5.98 8.40 -34.62
N ASP A 59 4.97 8.97 -33.97
CA ASP A 59 4.94 10.35 -33.49
C ASP A 59 5.58 10.54 -32.09
N GLY A 60 6.10 9.43 -31.49
CA GLY A 60 6.68 9.42 -30.16
C GLY A 60 5.67 9.19 -29.02
N SER A 61 4.37 9.12 -29.32
CA SER A 61 3.37 8.68 -28.35
C SER A 61 3.38 7.17 -28.20
N ALA A 62 2.70 6.65 -27.17
CA ALA A 62 2.59 5.22 -26.97
C ALA A 62 1.26 4.85 -26.31
N VAL A 63 0.78 3.64 -26.57
CA VAL A 63 -0.34 3.02 -25.86
C VAL A 63 0.18 1.90 -24.98
N ARG A 64 -0.37 1.77 -23.77
CA ARG A 64 -0.09 0.65 -22.87
C ARG A 64 -1.31 -0.25 -22.79
N LEU A 65 -1.15 -1.48 -23.26
CA LEU A 65 -2.23 -2.48 -23.32
C LEU A 65 -1.96 -3.64 -22.37
N THR A 66 -3.02 -4.15 -21.76
CA THR A 66 -2.97 -5.42 -21.03
C THR A 66 -2.99 -6.56 -22.03
N ILE A 67 -1.95 -7.41 -22.01
CA ILE A 67 -1.78 -8.54 -22.91
C ILE A 67 -1.96 -9.91 -22.23
N ALA A 68 -1.80 -9.97 -20.89
CA ALA A 68 -1.92 -11.22 -20.14
C ALA A 68 -2.25 -10.96 -18.66
N ARG A 69 -2.55 -12.05 -17.93
CA ARG A 69 -2.71 -12.05 -16.46
C ARG A 69 -1.67 -12.98 -15.85
N TYR A 70 -1.22 -12.62 -14.66
CA TYR A 70 -0.41 -13.52 -13.82
C TYR A 70 -1.31 -14.51 -13.10
N TYR A 71 -0.85 -15.76 -13.11
CA TYR A 71 -1.39 -16.85 -12.30
C TYR A 71 -0.28 -17.39 -11.42
N THR A 72 -0.62 -17.72 -10.20
CA THR A 72 0.33 -18.32 -9.25
C THR A 72 0.47 -19.84 -9.52
N PRO A 73 1.42 -20.54 -8.87
CA PRO A 73 1.58 -21.98 -9.06
C PRO A 73 0.33 -22.82 -8.84
N SER A 74 -0.58 -22.41 -7.95
CA SER A 74 -1.87 -23.08 -7.73
C SER A 74 -2.89 -22.82 -8.86
N GLY A 75 -2.58 -21.94 -9.82
CA GLY A 75 -3.47 -21.54 -10.91
C GLY A 75 -4.44 -20.40 -10.58
N ARG A 76 -4.39 -19.82 -9.39
CA ARG A 76 -5.24 -18.68 -9.03
C ARG A 76 -4.73 -17.38 -9.66
N SER A 77 -5.68 -16.51 -10.06
CA SER A 77 -5.38 -15.16 -10.51
C SER A 77 -5.26 -14.22 -9.31
N ILE A 78 -4.19 -13.41 -9.31
CA ILE A 78 -3.99 -12.33 -8.32
C ILE A 78 -4.92 -11.16 -8.60
N GLN A 79 -5.24 -10.93 -9.88
CA GLN A 79 -5.96 -9.74 -10.34
C GLN A 79 -7.36 -9.65 -9.74
N LYS A 80 -7.66 -8.53 -9.08
CA LYS A 80 -9.03 -8.23 -8.65
C LYS A 80 -9.95 -7.99 -9.86
N PRO A 81 -11.24 -8.36 -9.76
CA PRO A 81 -12.18 -8.22 -10.87
C PRO A 81 -12.45 -6.74 -11.19
N TYR A 82 -12.77 -6.46 -12.47
CA TYR A 82 -13.21 -5.15 -12.96
C TYR A 82 -14.49 -5.24 -13.81
N ASP A 83 -15.21 -6.32 -13.67
CA ASP A 83 -16.52 -6.58 -14.28
C ASP A 83 -17.60 -5.60 -13.78
N LYS A 84 -17.44 -5.04 -12.58
CA LYS A 84 -18.35 -4.04 -12.00
C LYS A 84 -18.03 -2.59 -12.40
N GLY A 85 -17.14 -2.40 -13.36
CA GLY A 85 -16.78 -1.10 -13.90
C GLY A 85 -15.62 -0.41 -13.18
N ARG A 86 -15.17 0.70 -13.79
CA ARG A 86 -13.98 1.46 -13.36
C ARG A 86 -14.12 2.04 -11.95
N GLU A 87 -15.29 2.55 -11.62
CA GLU A 87 -15.55 3.17 -10.32
C GLU A 87 -15.43 2.14 -9.19
N ALA A 88 -16.10 1.00 -9.32
CA ALA A 88 -16.01 -0.08 -8.34
C ALA A 88 -14.57 -0.61 -8.19
N TYR A 89 -13.83 -0.68 -9.29
CA TYR A 89 -12.43 -1.09 -9.29
C TYR A 89 -11.55 -0.10 -8.50
N ASN A 90 -11.73 1.21 -8.71
CA ASN A 90 -10.95 2.24 -8.04
C ASN A 90 -11.28 2.35 -6.55
N ASN A 91 -12.55 2.14 -6.20
CA ASN A 91 -13.04 2.25 -4.82
C ASN A 91 -12.87 0.95 -4.01
N ASP A 92 -12.30 -0.10 -4.59
CA ASP A 92 -12.16 -1.41 -3.93
C ASP A 92 -11.49 -1.30 -2.54
N LEU A 93 -10.41 -0.54 -2.44
CA LEU A 93 -9.69 -0.36 -1.19
C LEU A 93 -10.53 0.40 -0.14
N ILE A 94 -11.29 1.40 -0.57
CA ILE A 94 -12.21 2.15 0.29
C ILE A 94 -13.32 1.22 0.78
N ASN A 95 -13.91 0.44 -0.13
CA ASN A 95 -14.95 -0.53 0.20
C ASN A 95 -14.46 -1.59 1.20
N ARG A 96 -13.23 -2.08 1.04
CA ARG A 96 -12.59 -3.01 1.98
C ARG A 96 -12.45 -2.40 3.37
N PHE A 97 -12.05 -1.14 3.43
CA PHE A 97 -11.95 -0.39 4.69
C PHE A 97 -13.33 -0.21 5.34
N GLU A 98 -14.33 0.22 4.61
CA GLU A 98 -15.71 0.42 5.09
C GLU A 98 -16.36 -0.87 5.57
N HIS A 99 -16.01 -2.02 4.96
CA HIS A 99 -16.47 -3.34 5.37
C HIS A 99 -15.61 -3.98 6.47
N ASN A 100 -14.75 -3.20 7.13
CA ASN A 100 -13.93 -3.63 8.26
C ASN A 100 -12.87 -4.71 7.93
N GLU A 101 -12.54 -4.90 6.64
CA GLU A 101 -11.58 -5.94 6.21
C GLU A 101 -10.16 -5.67 6.73
N MET A 102 -9.80 -4.40 6.94
CA MET A 102 -8.48 -4.03 7.46
C MET A 102 -8.30 -4.37 8.95
N PHE A 103 -9.39 -4.60 9.66
CA PHE A 103 -9.40 -4.72 11.13
C PHE A 103 -9.81 -6.10 11.62
N SER A 104 -10.47 -6.91 10.79
CA SER A 104 -10.96 -8.23 11.16
C SER A 104 -10.89 -9.22 10.01
N ALA A 105 -10.25 -10.36 10.26
CA ALA A 105 -10.22 -11.47 9.32
C ALA A 105 -11.62 -12.01 8.99
N ASP A 106 -12.54 -11.98 9.94
CA ASP A 106 -13.91 -12.48 9.77
C ASP A 106 -14.75 -11.63 8.81
N SER A 107 -14.30 -10.42 8.52
CA SER A 107 -14.93 -9.53 7.54
C SER A 107 -14.59 -9.86 6.09
N ILE A 108 -13.62 -10.75 5.88
CA ILE A 108 -13.14 -11.12 4.56
C ILE A 108 -13.99 -12.26 4.03
N ARG A 109 -14.64 -12.04 2.87
CA ARG A 109 -15.51 -13.03 2.24
C ARG A 109 -14.93 -13.46 0.90
N PHE A 110 -14.85 -14.76 0.70
CA PHE A 110 -14.42 -15.36 -0.55
C PHE A 110 -15.53 -16.21 -1.14
N ALA A 111 -15.61 -16.21 -2.46
CA ALA A 111 -16.47 -17.15 -3.17
C ALA A 111 -15.81 -18.53 -3.17
N ASP A 112 -16.59 -19.59 -2.95
CA ASP A 112 -16.10 -20.97 -2.99
C ASP A 112 -15.52 -21.35 -4.36
N SER A 113 -16.00 -20.74 -5.43
CA SER A 113 -15.49 -20.91 -6.79
C SER A 113 -14.06 -20.36 -6.99
N LEU A 114 -13.53 -19.60 -6.04
CA LEU A 114 -12.18 -19.03 -6.06
C LEU A 114 -11.22 -19.74 -5.10
N LYS A 115 -11.58 -20.91 -4.61
CA LYS A 115 -10.71 -21.77 -3.80
C LYS A 115 -9.71 -22.51 -4.67
N PHE A 116 -8.46 -22.50 -4.25
CA PHE A 116 -7.35 -23.23 -4.83
C PHE A 116 -6.58 -23.93 -3.71
N GLN A 117 -5.65 -24.78 -4.07
CA GLN A 117 -4.80 -25.46 -3.10
C GLN A 117 -3.33 -25.23 -3.42
N THR A 118 -2.54 -25.02 -2.39
CA THR A 118 -1.08 -24.99 -2.48
C THR A 118 -0.53 -26.39 -2.78
N VAL A 119 0.76 -26.49 -3.06
CA VAL A 119 1.44 -27.79 -3.25
C VAL A 119 1.24 -28.72 -2.05
N GLY A 120 1.28 -28.17 -0.82
CA GLY A 120 1.05 -28.90 0.44
C GLY A 120 -0.42 -29.09 0.82
N GLY A 121 -1.38 -28.67 -0.04
CA GLY A 121 -2.81 -28.88 0.20
C GLY A 121 -3.49 -27.83 1.09
N ARG A 122 -2.83 -26.71 1.42
CA ARG A 122 -3.48 -25.58 2.11
C ARG A 122 -4.46 -24.87 1.19
N THR A 123 -5.59 -24.44 1.72
CA THR A 123 -6.56 -23.64 0.95
C THR A 123 -6.09 -22.21 0.80
N VAL A 124 -6.07 -21.72 -0.42
CA VAL A 124 -5.81 -20.32 -0.78
C VAL A 124 -6.91 -19.81 -1.71
N TYR A 125 -7.05 -18.49 -1.82
CA TYR A 125 -8.11 -17.86 -2.61
C TYR A 125 -7.54 -16.98 -3.71
N GLY A 126 -8.22 -16.96 -4.86
CA GLY A 126 -7.91 -16.11 -5.99
C GLY A 126 -8.87 -14.93 -6.13
N GLY A 127 -8.67 -14.14 -7.20
CA GLY A 127 -9.62 -13.09 -7.60
C GLY A 127 -9.57 -11.80 -6.81
N GLY A 128 -8.45 -11.48 -6.15
CA GLY A 128 -8.37 -10.22 -5.44
C GLY A 128 -7.20 -10.06 -4.46
N GLY A 129 -5.98 -10.25 -4.96
CA GLY A 129 -4.77 -10.15 -4.15
C GLY A 129 -4.38 -11.46 -3.48
N ILE A 130 -3.33 -11.37 -2.67
CA ILE A 130 -2.81 -12.48 -1.86
C ILE A 130 -3.34 -12.32 -0.44
N MET A 131 -3.99 -13.35 0.06
CA MET A 131 -4.50 -13.40 1.42
C MET A 131 -3.38 -13.86 2.36
N PRO A 132 -3.14 -13.20 3.50
CA PRO A 132 -2.13 -13.66 4.46
C PRO A 132 -2.56 -14.97 5.14
N ASP A 133 -1.58 -15.79 5.50
CA ASP A 133 -1.77 -16.99 6.31
C ASP A 133 -2.04 -16.61 7.78
N LYS A 134 -1.41 -15.52 8.23
CA LYS A 134 -1.62 -14.91 9.55
C LYS A 134 -2.07 -13.47 9.39
N PHE A 135 -3.32 -13.23 9.72
CA PHE A 135 -3.88 -11.88 9.67
C PHE A 135 -3.35 -11.03 10.83
N VAL A 136 -2.93 -9.80 10.50
CA VAL A 136 -2.57 -8.75 11.48
C VAL A 136 -3.41 -7.53 11.15
N PRO A 137 -4.29 -7.07 12.06
CA PRO A 137 -5.13 -5.91 11.82
C PRO A 137 -4.30 -4.64 11.60
N ALA A 138 -4.88 -3.68 10.87
CA ALA A 138 -4.29 -2.36 10.74
C ALA A 138 -4.24 -1.68 12.11
N ASP A 139 -3.07 -1.20 12.48
CA ASP A 139 -2.95 -0.34 13.64
C ASP A 139 -3.42 1.07 13.28
N THR A 140 -4.41 1.53 14.00
CA THR A 140 -4.98 2.88 13.84
C THR A 140 -4.84 3.72 15.10
N SER A 141 -4.08 3.25 16.09
CA SER A 141 -3.89 3.95 17.37
C SER A 141 -3.39 5.37 17.18
N ASP A 142 -2.55 5.60 16.17
CA ASP A 142 -1.95 6.89 15.85
C ASP A 142 -2.70 7.68 14.76
N ILE A 143 -3.75 7.10 14.16
CA ILE A 143 -4.54 7.78 13.13
C ILE A 143 -5.70 8.56 13.77
N THR A 144 -5.47 9.81 14.06
CA THR A 144 -6.54 10.69 14.54
C THR A 144 -7.54 11.03 13.44
N PRO A 145 -8.81 11.37 13.77
CA PRO A 145 -9.78 11.87 12.79
C PRO A 145 -9.26 13.07 11.99
N TYR A 146 -8.48 13.94 12.63
CA TYR A 146 -7.85 15.07 11.95
C TYR A 146 -6.84 14.62 10.88
N LEU A 147 -5.92 13.71 11.23
CA LEU A 147 -4.93 13.17 10.28
C LEU A 147 -5.62 12.50 9.10
N ARG A 148 -6.67 11.71 9.35
CA ARG A 148 -7.47 11.06 8.30
C ARG A 148 -8.09 12.09 7.35
N GLU A 149 -8.64 13.17 7.88
CA GLU A 149 -9.31 14.18 7.06
C GLU A 149 -8.32 15.01 6.23
N VAL A 150 -7.20 15.47 6.81
CA VAL A 150 -6.20 16.24 6.07
C VAL A 150 -5.48 15.40 5.01
N THR A 151 -5.30 14.10 5.26
CA THR A 151 -4.70 13.17 4.30
C THR A 151 -5.71 12.83 3.17
N GLY A 152 -6.94 12.47 3.53
CA GLY A 152 -7.99 12.11 2.57
C GLY A 152 -8.37 13.25 1.62
N ARG A 153 -8.26 14.50 2.06
CA ARG A 153 -8.47 15.70 1.23
C ARG A 153 -7.20 16.19 0.53
N ASN A 154 -6.10 15.44 0.59
CA ASN A 154 -4.79 15.83 0.04
C ASN A 154 -4.26 17.18 0.57
N ILE A 155 -4.71 17.64 1.73
CA ILE A 155 -4.30 18.94 2.30
C ILE A 155 -2.83 18.87 2.71
N LEU A 156 -2.43 17.79 3.37
CA LEU A 156 -1.06 17.56 3.78
C LEU A 156 -0.12 17.57 2.56
N TYR A 157 -0.47 16.84 1.49
CA TYR A 157 0.32 16.79 0.26
C TYR A 157 0.47 18.17 -0.40
N ARG A 158 -0.62 18.94 -0.51
CA ARG A 158 -0.58 20.30 -1.09
C ARG A 158 0.29 21.24 -0.26
N PHE A 159 0.14 21.20 1.07
CA PHE A 159 0.99 21.98 1.97
C PHE A 159 2.46 21.65 1.79
N THR A 160 2.80 20.36 1.72
CA THR A 160 4.19 19.91 1.54
C THR A 160 4.80 20.43 0.24
N ILE A 161 4.04 20.43 -0.86
CA ILE A 161 4.51 21.00 -2.13
C ILE A 161 4.75 22.50 -2.01
N GLU A 162 3.78 23.25 -1.48
CA GLU A 162 3.91 24.70 -1.32
C GLU A 162 5.04 25.09 -0.37
N TYR A 163 5.23 24.32 0.71
CA TYR A 163 6.34 24.49 1.62
C TYR A 163 7.69 24.22 0.94
N ALA A 164 7.80 23.11 0.23
CA ALA A 164 9.01 22.78 -0.52
C ALA A 164 9.35 23.82 -1.60
N ASP A 165 8.33 24.35 -2.28
CA ASP A 165 8.54 25.40 -3.29
C ASP A 165 9.07 26.72 -2.67
N ARG A 166 8.59 27.10 -1.50
CA ARG A 166 9.06 28.28 -0.77
C ARG A 166 10.50 28.14 -0.24
N HIS A 167 10.90 26.92 0.09
CA HIS A 167 12.23 26.60 0.64
C HIS A 167 13.12 25.86 -0.37
N ARG A 168 12.82 25.98 -1.65
CA ARG A 168 13.48 25.20 -2.71
C ARG A 168 15.00 25.36 -2.71
N ASP A 169 15.49 26.59 -2.57
CA ASP A 169 16.93 26.86 -2.59
C ASP A 169 17.67 26.23 -1.42
N GLU A 170 17.05 26.20 -0.25
CA GLU A 170 17.61 25.57 0.96
C GLU A 170 17.57 24.04 0.84
N LEU A 171 16.43 23.49 0.40
CA LEU A 171 16.22 22.04 0.24
C LEU A 171 17.12 21.45 -0.83
N ASN A 172 17.40 22.16 -1.93
CA ASN A 172 18.30 21.71 -2.99
C ASN A 172 19.75 21.49 -2.52
N ASN A 173 20.15 22.12 -1.41
CA ASN A 173 21.48 21.97 -0.83
C ASN A 173 21.57 20.83 0.20
N ILE A 174 20.46 20.16 0.50
CA ILE A 174 20.40 19.06 1.46
C ILE A 174 20.78 17.75 0.75
N THR A 175 21.82 17.09 1.24
CA THR A 175 22.36 15.86 0.65
C THR A 175 22.29 14.67 1.60
N SER A 176 21.82 14.85 2.85
CA SER A 176 21.70 13.76 3.83
C SER A 176 20.42 13.88 4.67
N LEU A 177 19.99 12.74 5.25
CA LEU A 177 18.84 12.71 6.14
C LEU A 177 19.06 13.57 7.41
N GLN A 178 20.29 13.59 7.94
CA GLN A 178 20.62 14.42 9.10
C GLN A 178 20.48 15.91 8.81
N GLN A 179 20.88 16.36 7.62
CA GLN A 179 20.70 17.74 7.20
C GLN A 179 19.22 18.09 7.02
N LEU A 180 18.42 17.15 6.48
CA LEU A 180 16.98 17.35 6.34
C LEU A 180 16.30 17.47 7.72
N GLN A 181 16.65 16.60 8.66
CA GLN A 181 16.15 16.69 10.02
C GLN A 181 16.52 18.03 10.67
N ALA A 182 17.79 18.43 10.59
CA ALA A 182 18.25 19.70 11.11
C ALA A 182 17.59 20.93 10.44
N PHE A 183 17.15 20.80 9.19
CA PHE A 183 16.38 21.83 8.51
C PHE A 183 14.99 21.99 9.15
N PHE A 184 14.28 20.91 9.38
CA PHE A 184 12.95 20.95 10.02
C PHE A 184 13.01 21.33 11.51
N ASP A 185 14.05 20.93 12.22
CA ASP A 185 14.25 21.28 13.63
C ASP A 185 14.43 22.82 13.84
N LYS A 186 14.81 23.55 12.80
CA LYS A 186 14.94 25.00 12.82
C LYS A 186 13.62 25.75 12.68
N ASP A 187 12.57 25.07 12.24
CA ASP A 187 11.26 25.69 12.08
C ASP A 187 10.24 25.17 13.12
N PRO A 188 10.28 25.71 14.33
CA PRO A 188 9.37 25.29 15.41
C PRO A 188 7.91 25.61 15.12
N ASN A 189 7.63 26.45 14.12
CA ASN A 189 6.28 26.88 13.76
C ASN A 189 5.66 26.07 12.60
N LEU A 190 6.41 25.12 12.02
CA LEU A 190 5.96 24.34 10.86
C LEU A 190 4.59 23.67 11.10
N LEU A 191 4.41 23.10 12.28
CA LEU A 191 3.15 22.48 12.66
C LEU A 191 2.00 23.50 12.73
N GLU A 192 2.23 24.63 13.37
CA GLU A 192 1.20 25.68 13.46
C GLU A 192 0.86 26.26 12.10
N GLU A 193 1.86 26.39 11.22
CA GLU A 193 1.65 26.83 9.84
C GLU A 193 0.77 25.82 9.08
N PHE A 194 1.06 24.52 9.19
CA PHE A 194 0.23 23.47 8.62
C PHE A 194 -1.22 23.52 9.16
N ILE A 195 -1.39 23.67 10.47
CA ILE A 195 -2.71 23.75 11.10
C ILE A 195 -3.50 24.95 10.54
N ARG A 196 -2.87 26.11 10.41
CA ARG A 196 -3.48 27.31 9.81
C ARG A 196 -3.83 27.09 8.34
N TYR A 197 -2.98 26.41 7.61
CA TYR A 197 -3.23 26.04 6.21
C TYR A 197 -4.44 25.11 6.08
N ALA A 198 -4.48 24.06 6.88
CA ALA A 198 -5.59 23.11 6.91
C ALA A 198 -6.91 23.77 7.32
N ALA A 199 -6.87 24.67 8.30
CA ALA A 199 -8.06 25.44 8.72
C ALA A 199 -8.62 26.31 7.60
N LYS A 200 -7.77 26.96 6.79
CA LYS A 200 -8.20 27.71 5.59
C LYS A 200 -8.86 26.81 4.54
N ALA A 201 -8.45 25.53 4.48
CA ALA A 201 -9.06 24.52 3.63
C ALA A 201 -10.32 23.87 4.25
N GLY A 202 -10.80 24.39 5.39
CA GLY A 202 -12.01 23.93 6.07
C GLY A 202 -11.82 22.75 7.01
N VAL A 203 -10.57 22.42 7.38
CA VAL A 203 -10.26 21.34 8.32
C VAL A 203 -9.50 21.89 9.51
N ALA A 204 -10.19 22.07 10.62
CA ALA A 204 -9.60 22.55 11.88
C ALA A 204 -9.54 21.41 12.90
N PRO A 205 -8.41 21.21 13.61
CA PRO A 205 -8.30 20.20 14.64
C PRO A 205 -9.13 20.59 15.88
N LYS A 206 -9.71 19.59 16.52
CA LYS A 206 -10.21 19.78 17.90
C LYS A 206 -9.00 19.73 18.84
N ALA A 207 -8.98 20.54 19.89
CA ALA A 207 -7.82 20.76 20.75
C ALA A 207 -7.11 19.49 21.27
N ALA A 208 -7.86 18.40 21.51
CA ALA A 208 -7.30 17.12 21.94
C ALA A 208 -6.63 16.29 20.81
N GLN A 209 -6.75 16.71 19.56
CA GLN A 209 -6.28 15.94 18.38
C GLN A 209 -4.90 16.38 17.88
N ILE A 210 -4.41 17.52 18.33
CA ILE A 210 -3.14 18.10 17.87
C ILE A 210 -1.94 17.36 18.48
N VAL A 211 -2.08 16.93 19.73
CA VAL A 211 -0.94 16.42 20.54
C VAL A 211 -0.48 15.04 20.05
N ASN A 212 -1.36 14.20 19.55
CA ASN A 212 -1.03 12.80 19.17
C ASN A 212 -0.58 12.62 17.72
N CYS A 213 -0.83 13.59 16.83
CA CYS A 213 -0.58 13.42 15.39
C CYS A 213 0.88 13.62 14.95
N LEU A 214 1.70 14.23 15.77
CA LEU A 214 3.01 14.76 15.35
C LEU A 214 4.17 14.41 16.26
N LEU A 215 3.91 13.78 17.41
CA LEU A 215 4.98 13.30 18.31
C LEU A 215 5.59 11.96 17.89
N TYR A 216 4.96 11.25 16.93
CA TYR A 216 5.41 9.92 16.49
C TYR A 216 6.31 9.90 15.25
N THR A 217 6.73 11.03 14.73
CA THR A 217 7.72 11.08 13.64
C THR A 217 9.15 11.25 14.13
N SER A 218 9.39 11.22 15.44
CA SER A 218 10.75 11.16 15.97
C SER A 218 11.14 9.69 16.16
N PRO A 219 12.09 9.14 15.39
CA PRO A 219 12.66 7.84 15.70
C PRO A 219 13.39 7.95 17.05
N SER A 220 12.94 7.15 18.03
CA SER A 220 13.68 6.88 19.27
C SER A 220 14.95 6.08 18.98
#